data_b79d51cb2d9efe2b0f01edff0370239e
#
_entry.id   b79d51cb2d9efe2b0f01edff0370239e
#
_cell.length_a   1.000
_cell.length_b   1.000
_cell.length_c   1.000
_cell.angle_alpha   90.00
_cell.angle_beta   90.00
_cell.angle_gamma   90.00
#
_symmetry.space_group_name_H-M   'P 1'
#
loop_
_entity.id
_entity.type
_entity.pdbx_description
1 polymer ?
#
loop_
_entity_poly.entity_id
_entity_poly.type
_entity_poly.pdbx_seq_one_letter_code
_entity_poly.pdbx_strand_id
1 'polypeptide(L)'
;MKVIKTIYQLSIFVAILFFCSNLTFAQLAEDYHPIKLKGEIPSDFLKRIKGDVQLKYENSLRLNSVQKEQFRVGTEYILRDIFQQGNIYFNDPMTDYVRKVGDNLLYGTDLANDITFFVSRFNVTNATTWQDGTVIVNIGLIACLENEAQLAFALAHEISHYIQQHPYLQYGRFVKKQQVENNSNVFVQNTDRTLNYELEADSIAINLLKKAKYNYNEGSKVLRIVRREYERDAISFVRYLSSDKFEIKEINLCKPISYQDYMENESVSSKSILSLDIRQRKLIKRLSRVEYQVSLKNYILAKDLFKKIQSIARFELVEQTFLSSNYLRSIYEALSLLNDFPKNKYLHIKVSENLYYINSYNDLSIIDRIFFDQKKIEDEVYADFCCFINKLTKEDMRKMVFGFVQQQYQNYPSDERMLIIMAKTVEMVYDMEYAKSYYEKYVKLYVDGEHFLMAKKKLEQ
;
A
#
# COMPACT_ATOMS: atom_id res chain seq x y z
N MET A 1 29.28 -0.47 -43.77
CA MET A 1 28.01 -1.25 -43.84
C MET A 1 27.83 -2.24 -42.67
N LYS A 2 28.83 -3.02 -42.24
CA LYS A 2 28.69 -3.95 -41.09
C LYS A 2 28.41 -3.24 -39.76
N VAL A 3 29.06 -2.12 -39.44
CA VAL A 3 28.88 -1.37 -38.17
C VAL A 3 27.47 -0.78 -38.05
N ILE A 4 26.89 -0.24 -39.13
CA ILE A 4 25.54 0.32 -39.12
C ILE A 4 24.49 -0.80 -38.90
N LYS A 5 24.72 -2.00 -39.45
CA LYS A 5 23.82 -3.14 -39.23
C LYS A 5 23.83 -3.62 -37.74
N THR A 6 24.99 -3.57 -37.11
CA THR A 6 25.17 -3.96 -35.70
C THR A 6 24.50 -2.93 -34.77
N ILE A 7 24.62 -1.64 -35.08
CA ILE A 7 23.94 -0.55 -34.28
C ILE A 7 22.42 -0.66 -34.44
N TYR A 8 21.93 -0.97 -35.64
CA TYR A 8 20.48 -1.18 -35.86
C TYR A 8 19.95 -2.44 -35.16
N GLN A 9 20.72 -3.53 -35.15
CA GLN A 9 20.34 -4.72 -34.39
C GLN A 9 20.40 -4.51 -32.88
N LEU A 10 21.38 -3.75 -32.37
CA LEU A 10 21.46 -3.39 -30.96
C LEU A 10 20.31 -2.44 -30.54
N SER A 11 19.94 -1.48 -31.39
CA SER A 11 18.81 -0.57 -31.10
C SER A 11 17.46 -1.29 -31.15
N ILE A 12 17.27 -2.27 -32.04
CA ILE A 12 16.06 -3.10 -32.08
C ILE A 12 16.01 -4.04 -30.86
N PHE A 13 17.15 -4.62 -30.45
CA PHE A 13 17.24 -5.48 -29.26
C PHE A 13 17.00 -4.70 -27.96
N VAL A 14 17.54 -3.47 -27.87
CA VAL A 14 17.26 -2.55 -26.73
C VAL A 14 15.79 -2.08 -26.77
N ALA A 15 15.21 -1.82 -27.92
CA ALA A 15 13.79 -1.49 -28.04
C ALA A 15 12.88 -2.67 -27.67
N ILE A 16 13.23 -3.90 -28.06
CA ILE A 16 12.48 -5.12 -27.67
C ILE A 16 12.62 -5.41 -26.18
N LEU A 17 13.79 -5.21 -25.57
CA LEU A 17 13.97 -5.33 -24.11
C LEU A 17 13.22 -4.23 -23.33
N PHE A 18 13.08 -3.02 -23.90
CA PHE A 18 12.25 -1.96 -23.33
C PHE A 18 10.73 -2.24 -23.47
N PHE A 19 10.31 -2.99 -24.47
CA PHE A 19 8.90 -3.34 -24.67
C PHE A 19 8.41 -4.50 -23.79
N CYS A 20 9.30 -5.36 -23.32
CA CYS A 20 8.93 -6.55 -22.52
C CYS A 20 8.66 -6.29 -21.03
N SER A 21 8.86 -5.06 -20.51
CA SER A 21 8.67 -4.78 -19.07
C SER A 21 7.63 -3.71 -18.73
N ASN A 22 6.95 -3.15 -19.72
CA ASN A 22 5.99 -2.06 -19.47
C ASN A 22 4.55 -2.54 -19.65
N LEU A 23 3.88 -2.93 -18.54
CA LEU A 23 2.42 -2.97 -18.47
C LEU A 23 1.85 -1.67 -19.05
N THR A 24 1.08 -1.74 -20.11
CA THR A 24 0.38 -0.58 -20.65
C THR A 24 -0.93 -0.34 -19.89
N PHE A 25 -1.51 0.85 -19.94
CA PHE A 25 -2.85 1.08 -19.40
C PHE A 25 -3.90 0.15 -20.02
N ALA A 26 -3.74 -0.21 -21.30
CA ALA A 26 -4.61 -1.17 -21.97
C ALA A 26 -4.53 -2.55 -21.33
N GLN A 27 -3.35 -3.03 -20.96
CA GLN A 27 -3.19 -4.29 -20.24
C GLN A 27 -3.81 -4.25 -18.84
N LEU A 28 -3.62 -3.15 -18.10
CA LEU A 28 -4.29 -2.95 -16.81
C LEU A 28 -5.80 -2.87 -16.93
N ALA A 29 -6.34 -2.42 -18.06
CA ALA A 29 -7.78 -2.37 -18.29
C ALA A 29 -8.41 -3.77 -18.47
N GLU A 30 -7.65 -4.75 -18.95
CA GLU A 30 -8.12 -6.10 -19.22
C GLU A 30 -7.83 -7.08 -18.11
N ASP A 31 -6.60 -7.09 -17.59
CA ASP A 31 -6.16 -8.02 -16.54
C ASP A 31 -4.98 -7.45 -15.76
N TYR A 32 -4.73 -8.04 -14.58
CA TYR A 32 -3.57 -7.74 -13.76
C TYR A 32 -2.97 -9.02 -13.17
N HIS A 33 -1.66 -9.05 -13.11
CA HIS A 33 -0.92 -10.10 -12.43
C HIS A 33 -0.08 -9.48 -11.32
N PRO A 34 -0.36 -9.81 -10.05
CA PRO A 34 0.42 -9.30 -8.91
C PRO A 34 1.92 -9.56 -9.07
N ILE A 35 2.70 -8.60 -8.63
CA ILE A 35 4.16 -8.69 -8.70
C ILE A 35 4.63 -9.80 -7.76
N LYS A 36 5.20 -10.86 -8.34
CA LYS A 36 5.71 -12.00 -7.56
C LYS A 36 6.91 -11.60 -6.71
N LEU A 37 6.98 -12.18 -5.52
CA LEU A 37 8.17 -12.10 -4.67
C LEU A 37 9.37 -12.69 -5.42
N LYS A 38 10.44 -11.92 -5.53
CA LYS A 38 11.74 -12.44 -5.94
C LYS A 38 12.54 -12.63 -4.66
N GLY A 39 12.81 -13.89 -4.31
CA GLY A 39 13.41 -14.28 -3.03
C GLY A 39 14.87 -13.87 -2.82
N GLU A 40 15.50 -13.19 -3.78
CA GLU A 40 16.90 -12.78 -3.67
C GLU A 40 17.01 -11.28 -3.40
N ILE A 41 17.57 -10.94 -2.25
CA ILE A 41 17.97 -9.56 -1.94
C ILE A 41 19.15 -9.20 -2.85
N PRO A 42 19.11 -8.07 -3.59
CA PRO A 42 20.23 -7.63 -4.41
C PRO A 42 21.54 -7.55 -3.60
N SER A 43 22.63 -8.10 -4.15
CA SER A 43 23.92 -8.20 -3.46
C SER A 43 24.48 -6.85 -3.00
N ASP A 44 24.20 -5.79 -3.76
CA ASP A 44 24.64 -4.42 -3.47
C ASP A 44 23.95 -3.88 -2.21
N PHE A 45 22.69 -4.28 -1.98
CA PHE A 45 21.95 -3.91 -0.79
C PHE A 45 22.53 -4.59 0.46
N LEU A 46 22.85 -5.89 0.37
CA LEU A 46 23.51 -6.60 1.48
C LEU A 46 24.88 -6.02 1.83
N LYS A 47 25.62 -5.52 0.84
CA LYS A 47 26.91 -4.82 1.08
C LYS A 47 26.68 -3.50 1.79
N ARG A 48 25.63 -2.77 1.43
CA ARG A 48 25.30 -1.46 2.01
C ARG A 48 24.85 -1.57 3.46
N ILE A 49 24.00 -2.56 3.82
CA ILE A 49 23.58 -2.82 5.21
C ILE A 49 24.78 -3.19 6.08
N LYS A 50 25.80 -3.85 5.52
CA LYS A 50 27.04 -4.21 6.24
C LYS A 50 28.06 -3.08 6.33
N GLY A 51 27.86 -2.01 5.56
CA GLY A 51 28.73 -0.83 5.60
C GLY A 51 28.58 -0.08 6.92
N ASP A 52 29.65 0.55 7.36
CA ASP A 52 29.61 1.42 8.53
C ASP A 52 28.56 2.51 8.31
N VAL A 53 27.52 2.50 9.14
CA VAL A 53 26.64 3.65 9.29
C VAL A 53 27.50 4.78 9.85
N GLN A 54 28.12 5.57 8.96
CA GLN A 54 28.90 6.74 9.37
C GLN A 54 27.92 7.76 9.94
N LEU A 55 27.87 7.82 11.27
CA LEU A 55 27.14 8.85 11.98
C LEU A 55 27.91 10.17 11.77
N LYS A 56 27.45 10.99 10.80
CA LYS A 56 28.08 12.28 10.43
C LYS A 56 28.19 13.28 11.60
N TYR A 57 27.48 13.03 12.71
CA TYR A 57 27.45 13.91 13.88
C TYR A 57 27.60 13.13 15.19
N GLU A 58 28.83 12.79 15.53
CA GLU A 58 29.12 12.02 16.74
C GLU A 58 28.83 12.75 18.07
N ASN A 59 28.65 14.07 18.05
CA ASN A 59 28.79 14.88 19.28
C ASN A 59 27.52 15.35 19.98
N SER A 60 26.32 15.19 19.39
CA SER A 60 25.13 15.86 19.93
C SER A 60 24.44 15.14 21.11
N LEU A 61 24.59 13.82 21.27
CA LEU A 61 23.84 13.04 22.26
C LEU A 61 24.66 12.35 23.35
N ARG A 62 25.97 12.42 23.31
CA ARG A 62 26.85 11.74 24.29
C ARG A 62 26.54 10.24 24.48
N LEU A 63 26.14 9.54 23.41
CA LEU A 63 26.06 8.08 23.45
C LEU A 63 27.48 7.50 23.53
N ASN A 64 27.64 6.50 24.38
CA ASN A 64 28.93 5.79 24.47
C ASN A 64 29.09 4.82 23.28
N SER A 65 30.28 4.25 23.11
CA SER A 65 30.59 3.34 21.98
C SER A 65 29.69 2.13 21.93
N VAL A 66 29.31 1.56 23.07
CA VAL A 66 28.42 0.41 23.16
C VAL A 66 27.01 0.78 22.65
N GLN A 67 26.49 1.94 23.04
CA GLN A 67 25.17 2.40 22.62
C GLN A 67 25.11 2.72 21.13
N LYS A 68 26.19 3.30 20.57
CA LYS A 68 26.31 3.54 19.13
C LYS A 68 26.30 2.21 18.36
N GLU A 69 27.05 1.23 18.84
CA GLU A 69 27.08 -0.09 18.22
C GLU A 69 25.74 -0.82 18.34
N GLN A 70 25.05 -0.73 19.47
CA GLN A 70 23.69 -1.27 19.63
C GLN A 70 22.69 -0.65 18.64
N PHE A 71 22.79 0.66 18.41
CA PHE A 71 21.95 1.35 17.41
C PHE A 71 22.24 0.84 15.99
N ARG A 72 23.53 0.73 15.63
CA ARG A 72 23.94 0.22 14.33
C ARG A 72 23.48 -1.20 14.08
N VAL A 73 23.76 -2.11 15.02
CA VAL A 73 23.37 -3.52 14.92
C VAL A 73 21.84 -3.68 14.92
N GLY A 74 21.13 -2.92 15.75
CA GLY A 74 19.68 -2.93 15.76
C GLY A 74 19.08 -2.46 14.44
N THR A 75 19.60 -1.39 13.84
CA THR A 75 19.18 -0.90 12.51
C THR A 75 19.44 -1.96 11.44
N GLU A 76 20.65 -2.54 11.41
CA GLU A 76 21.00 -3.61 10.47
C GLU A 76 20.05 -4.81 10.60
N TYR A 77 19.79 -5.26 11.83
CA TYR A 77 18.90 -6.41 12.09
C TYR A 77 17.49 -6.17 11.55
N ILE A 78 16.89 -5.02 11.87
CA ILE A 78 15.51 -4.71 11.44
C ILE A 78 15.42 -4.56 9.93
N LEU A 79 16.35 -3.86 9.30
CA LEU A 79 16.38 -3.71 7.84
C LEU A 79 16.53 -5.08 7.16
N ARG A 80 17.45 -5.91 7.65
CA ARG A 80 17.65 -7.27 7.13
C ARG A 80 16.35 -8.09 7.23
N ASP A 81 15.66 -8.03 8.37
CA ASP A 81 14.40 -8.73 8.59
C ASP A 81 13.32 -8.27 7.57
N ILE A 82 13.11 -6.95 7.43
CA ILE A 82 12.16 -6.38 6.46
C ILE A 82 12.44 -6.86 5.04
N PHE A 83 13.72 -6.91 4.64
CA PHE A 83 14.11 -7.31 3.29
C PHE A 83 14.04 -8.82 3.07
N GLN A 84 14.39 -9.63 4.08
CA GLN A 84 14.34 -11.10 3.99
C GLN A 84 12.92 -11.67 4.02
N GLN A 85 11.99 -10.99 4.67
CA GLN A 85 10.58 -11.39 4.70
C GLN A 85 9.85 -11.18 3.37
N GLY A 86 10.54 -10.64 2.33
CA GLY A 86 9.92 -10.38 1.04
C GLY A 86 8.97 -9.17 1.03
N ASN A 87 9.07 -8.30 2.04
CA ASN A 87 8.23 -7.12 2.14
C ASN A 87 8.62 -5.97 1.19
N ILE A 88 9.71 -6.11 0.45
CA ILE A 88 10.21 -5.07 -0.46
C ILE A 88 10.07 -5.52 -1.91
N TYR A 89 9.66 -4.59 -2.77
CA TYR A 89 9.67 -4.77 -4.21
C TYR A 89 11.08 -4.52 -4.76
N PHE A 90 11.58 -5.49 -5.56
CA PHE A 90 12.87 -5.36 -6.24
C PHE A 90 12.70 -5.42 -7.75
N ASN A 91 13.39 -4.53 -8.47
CA ASN A 91 13.37 -4.46 -9.93
C ASN A 91 11.93 -4.32 -10.48
N ASP A 92 11.16 -3.47 -9.87
CA ASP A 92 9.77 -3.18 -10.19
C ASP A 92 9.58 -1.71 -10.61
N PRO A 93 8.53 -1.41 -11.39
CA PRO A 93 8.33 -0.05 -11.90
C PRO A 93 8.01 1.00 -10.82
N MET A 94 7.46 0.60 -9.66
CA MET A 94 7.15 1.54 -8.57
C MET A 94 8.44 2.01 -7.90
N THR A 95 9.33 1.08 -7.54
CA THR A 95 10.64 1.40 -6.96
C THR A 95 11.47 2.27 -7.91
N ASP A 96 11.50 1.95 -9.20
CA ASP A 96 12.21 2.75 -10.20
C ASP A 96 11.64 4.17 -10.32
N TYR A 97 10.33 4.31 -10.22
CA TYR A 97 9.69 5.63 -10.27
C TYR A 97 9.99 6.44 -9.02
N VAL A 98 9.85 5.85 -7.83
CA VAL A 98 10.15 6.50 -6.55
C VAL A 98 11.61 6.98 -6.50
N ARG A 99 12.55 6.16 -7.00
CA ARG A 99 13.97 6.55 -7.13
C ARG A 99 14.15 7.77 -8.02
N LYS A 100 13.53 7.81 -9.20
CA LYS A 100 13.62 8.98 -10.11
C LYS A 100 13.09 10.27 -9.47
N VAL A 101 12.01 10.19 -8.70
CA VAL A 101 11.49 11.34 -7.94
C VAL A 101 12.47 11.74 -6.83
N GLY A 102 13.03 10.77 -6.11
CA GLY A 102 14.06 10.99 -5.09
C GLY A 102 15.33 11.61 -5.66
N ASP A 103 15.82 11.11 -6.78
CA ASP A 103 17.00 11.63 -7.48
C ASP A 103 16.81 13.09 -7.90
N ASN A 104 15.60 13.45 -8.34
CA ASN A 104 15.27 14.85 -8.64
C ASN A 104 15.37 15.76 -7.40
N LEU A 105 14.94 15.27 -6.23
CA LEU A 105 15.03 16.02 -4.97
C LEU A 105 16.48 16.17 -4.50
N LEU A 106 17.32 15.17 -4.76
CA LEU A 106 18.73 15.11 -4.36
C LEU A 106 19.68 15.73 -5.38
N TYR A 107 19.18 16.11 -6.56
CA TYR A 107 20.01 16.65 -7.64
C TYR A 107 20.83 17.87 -7.18
N GLY A 108 22.15 17.80 -7.40
CA GLY A 108 23.10 18.82 -6.99
C GLY A 108 23.24 18.95 -5.46
N THR A 109 23.04 17.86 -4.73
CA THR A 109 23.39 17.71 -3.30
C THR A 109 24.46 16.63 -3.14
N ASP A 110 25.21 16.69 -2.04
CA ASP A 110 26.20 15.66 -1.68
C ASP A 110 25.54 14.36 -1.17
N LEU A 111 24.21 14.33 -1.08
CA LEU A 111 23.43 13.23 -0.52
C LEU A 111 22.99 12.19 -1.55
N ALA A 112 23.19 12.44 -2.84
CA ALA A 112 22.70 11.58 -3.92
C ALA A 112 23.21 10.12 -3.83
N ASN A 113 24.38 9.90 -3.25
CA ASN A 113 24.96 8.56 -3.05
C ASN A 113 24.64 7.96 -1.67
N ASP A 114 24.13 8.75 -0.74
CA ASP A 114 23.87 8.33 0.64
C ASP A 114 22.49 7.74 0.81
N ILE A 115 21.51 8.19 0.00
CA ILE A 115 20.09 7.83 0.16
C ILE A 115 19.65 6.87 -0.94
N THR A 116 18.93 5.82 -0.56
CA THR A 116 18.34 4.86 -1.50
C THR A 116 16.87 4.60 -1.16
N PHE A 117 16.05 4.61 -2.20
CA PHE A 117 14.60 4.48 -2.06
C PHE A 117 14.12 3.08 -2.44
N PHE A 118 13.18 2.56 -1.65
CA PHE A 118 12.51 1.28 -1.86
C PHE A 118 11.01 1.43 -1.68
N VAL A 119 10.25 0.53 -2.31
CA VAL A 119 8.81 0.41 -2.11
C VAL A 119 8.54 -0.89 -1.36
N SER A 120 7.71 -0.81 -0.31
CA SER A 120 7.30 -1.98 0.47
C SER A 120 5.88 -2.42 0.14
N ARG A 121 5.58 -3.68 0.46
CA ARG A 121 4.25 -4.29 0.35
C ARG A 121 3.29 -3.87 1.47
N PHE A 122 3.71 -3.03 2.40
CA PHE A 122 2.85 -2.62 3.51
C PHE A 122 1.68 -1.75 3.03
N ASN A 123 0.48 -2.10 3.47
CA ASN A 123 -0.77 -1.42 3.11
C ASN A 123 -1.04 -0.14 3.93
N VAL A 124 -0.12 0.24 4.81
CA VAL A 124 -0.23 1.43 5.65
C VAL A 124 0.20 2.68 4.89
N THR A 125 -0.54 3.79 5.05
CA THR A 125 -0.25 5.10 4.43
C THR A 125 0.94 5.77 5.13
N ASN A 126 2.15 5.30 4.85
CA ASN A 126 3.38 5.76 5.52
C ASN A 126 4.62 5.64 4.63
N ALA A 127 5.66 6.39 4.99
CA ALA A 127 7.03 6.20 4.56
C ALA A 127 7.95 6.25 5.78
N THR A 128 9.17 5.74 5.68
CA THR A 128 10.09 5.66 6.81
C THR A 128 11.53 5.80 6.35
N THR A 129 12.30 6.58 7.08
CA THR A 129 13.74 6.78 6.87
C THR A 129 14.54 6.07 7.95
N TRP A 130 15.61 5.45 7.53
CA TRP A 130 16.63 4.82 8.38
C TRP A 130 17.93 5.60 8.35
N GLN A 131 18.73 5.47 9.40
CA GLN A 131 19.97 6.27 9.53
C GLN A 131 21.08 5.87 8.54
N ASP A 132 21.00 4.70 7.94
CA ASP A 132 21.90 4.27 6.84
C ASP A 132 21.55 4.92 5.49
N GLY A 133 20.51 5.76 5.44
CA GLY A 133 20.01 6.41 4.22
C GLY A 133 18.99 5.56 3.44
N THR A 134 18.51 4.46 4.00
CA THR A 134 17.41 3.69 3.41
C THR A 134 16.09 4.42 3.67
N VAL A 135 15.34 4.71 2.60
CA VAL A 135 13.99 5.26 2.63
C VAL A 135 13.03 4.22 2.05
N ILE A 136 12.04 3.82 2.84
CA ILE A 136 11.03 2.85 2.44
C ILE A 136 9.68 3.57 2.34
N VAL A 137 9.06 3.49 1.16
CA VAL A 137 7.72 4.02 0.89
C VAL A 137 6.73 2.87 0.76
N ASN A 138 5.67 2.89 1.54
CA ASN A 138 4.66 1.84 1.49
C ASN A 138 3.73 2.00 0.28
N ILE A 139 3.29 0.87 -0.33
CA ILE A 139 2.28 0.91 -1.41
C ILE A 139 1.00 1.61 -0.96
N GLY A 140 0.61 1.46 0.32
CA GLY A 140 -0.56 2.15 0.88
C GLY A 140 -0.47 3.67 0.75
N LEU A 141 0.72 4.26 0.85
CA LEU A 141 0.91 5.69 0.61
C LEU A 141 0.79 6.01 -0.88
N ILE A 142 1.54 5.31 -1.75
CA ILE A 142 1.54 5.57 -3.20
C ILE A 142 0.13 5.46 -3.79
N ALA A 143 -0.65 4.48 -3.34
CA ALA A 143 -2.02 4.24 -3.78
C ALA A 143 -2.97 5.42 -3.51
N CYS A 144 -2.69 6.22 -2.47
CA CYS A 144 -3.55 7.31 -2.03
C CYS A 144 -3.12 8.69 -2.55
N LEU A 145 -1.90 8.84 -3.06
CA LEU A 145 -1.40 10.12 -3.59
C LEU A 145 -2.08 10.50 -4.90
N GLU A 146 -2.40 11.78 -5.09
CA GLU A 146 -3.09 12.29 -6.28
C GLU A 146 -2.14 12.67 -7.42
N ASN A 147 -0.90 13.05 -7.08
CA ASN A 147 0.10 13.53 -8.03
C ASN A 147 1.54 13.31 -7.54
N GLU A 148 2.50 13.50 -8.46
CA GLU A 148 3.92 13.30 -8.20
C GLU A 148 4.48 14.28 -7.16
N ALA A 149 3.98 15.53 -7.09
CA ALA A 149 4.45 16.51 -6.11
C ALA A 149 4.10 16.08 -4.68
N GLN A 150 3.01 15.36 -4.47
CA GLN A 150 2.67 14.76 -3.18
C GLN A 150 3.67 13.64 -2.81
N LEU A 151 4.05 12.79 -3.76
CA LEU A 151 5.12 11.79 -3.56
C LEU A 151 6.44 12.49 -3.26
N ALA A 152 6.79 13.52 -4.03
CA ALA A 152 8.00 14.30 -3.80
C ALA A 152 8.03 14.93 -2.41
N PHE A 153 6.88 15.43 -1.90
CA PHE A 153 6.82 15.95 -0.52
C PHE A 153 7.06 14.84 0.51
N ALA A 154 6.43 13.68 0.36
CA ALA A 154 6.65 12.56 1.28
C ALA A 154 8.12 12.13 1.29
N LEU A 155 8.77 12.01 0.12
CA LEU A 155 10.19 11.68 0.03
C LEU A 155 11.08 12.79 0.62
N ALA A 156 10.79 14.06 0.33
CA ALA A 156 11.55 15.18 0.88
C ALA A 156 11.45 15.25 2.41
N HIS A 157 10.29 14.89 2.97
CA HIS A 157 10.09 14.78 4.41
C HIS A 157 10.98 13.69 5.02
N GLU A 158 11.03 12.51 4.40
CA GLU A 158 11.90 11.42 4.84
C GLU A 158 13.40 11.75 4.67
N ILE A 159 13.79 12.36 3.54
CA ILE A 159 15.16 12.89 3.33
C ILE A 159 15.53 13.87 4.45
N SER A 160 14.57 14.71 4.88
CA SER A 160 14.82 15.69 5.95
C SER A 160 15.09 15.03 7.29
N HIS A 161 14.42 13.92 7.60
CA HIS A 161 14.70 13.12 8.79
C HIS A 161 16.13 12.53 8.76
N TYR A 162 16.59 12.08 7.59
CA TYR A 162 17.96 11.62 7.41
C TYR A 162 18.97 12.76 7.63
N ILE A 163 18.76 13.91 6.97
CA ILE A 163 19.66 15.10 7.09
C ILE A 163 19.81 15.53 8.54
N GLN A 164 18.70 15.56 9.30
CA GLN A 164 18.67 16.00 10.70
C GLN A 164 18.97 14.86 11.69
N GLN A 165 19.23 13.65 11.20
CA GLN A 165 19.55 12.47 12.02
C GLN A 165 18.47 12.16 13.08
N HIS A 166 17.21 12.44 12.77
CA HIS A 166 16.11 12.23 13.70
C HIS A 166 16.03 10.78 14.23
N PRO A 167 16.25 9.71 13.42
CA PRO A 167 16.26 8.33 13.95
C PRO A 167 17.31 8.12 15.05
N TYR A 168 18.52 8.67 14.86
CA TYR A 168 19.59 8.58 15.85
C TYR A 168 19.27 9.38 17.13
N LEU A 169 18.73 10.59 16.97
CA LEU A 169 18.33 11.45 18.09
C LEU A 169 17.19 10.82 18.91
N GLN A 170 16.26 10.14 18.26
CA GLN A 170 15.19 9.40 18.95
C GLN A 170 15.73 8.22 19.76
N TYR A 171 16.64 7.45 19.19
CA TYR A 171 17.30 6.37 19.91
C TYR A 171 18.03 6.88 21.15
N GLY A 172 18.79 7.96 21.03
CA GLY A 172 19.51 8.55 22.17
C GLY A 172 18.60 9.02 23.31
N ARG A 173 17.41 9.54 22.98
CA ARG A 173 16.39 9.90 23.97
C ARG A 173 15.80 8.65 24.63
N PHE A 174 15.52 7.61 23.86
CA PHE A 174 15.04 6.34 24.36
C PHE A 174 16.02 5.73 25.37
N VAL A 175 17.31 5.66 25.04
CA VAL A 175 18.36 5.14 25.93
C VAL A 175 18.43 5.94 27.23
N LYS A 176 18.36 7.28 27.16
CA LYS A 176 18.35 8.14 28.36
C LYS A 176 17.12 7.86 29.25
N LYS A 177 15.95 7.69 28.64
CA LYS A 177 14.72 7.40 29.37
C LYS A 177 14.81 6.04 30.10
N GLN A 178 15.32 5.01 29.43
CA GLN A 178 15.55 3.69 30.05
C GLN A 178 16.51 3.74 31.23
N GLN A 179 17.58 4.52 31.16
CA GLN A 179 18.54 4.69 32.25
C GLN A 179 17.90 5.33 33.50
N VAL A 180 16.89 6.18 33.31
CA VAL A 180 16.17 6.85 34.42
C VAL A 180 15.09 5.92 35.03
N GLU A 181 14.43 5.10 34.21
CA GLU A 181 13.24 4.32 34.62
C GLU A 181 13.56 2.88 35.03
N ASN A 182 14.82 2.41 35.03
CA ASN A 182 15.26 1.05 35.39
C ASN A 182 14.45 -0.09 34.73
N ASN A 183 13.81 0.10 33.58
CA ASN A 183 12.93 -0.88 32.96
C ASN A 183 13.45 -1.40 31.60
N SER A 184 13.26 -2.70 31.46
CA SER A 184 13.79 -3.69 30.54
C SER A 184 13.44 -3.55 29.03
N ASN A 185 14.43 -3.78 28.20
CA ASN A 185 14.56 -4.72 27.08
C ASN A 185 13.52 -4.78 25.94
N VAL A 186 12.93 -3.71 25.43
CA VAL A 186 12.38 -3.75 24.07
C VAL A 186 12.82 -2.53 23.30
N PHE A 187 13.72 -2.73 22.33
CA PHE A 187 13.92 -1.78 21.24
C PHE A 187 12.70 -1.87 20.30
N VAL A 188 11.60 -1.27 20.73
CA VAL A 188 10.53 -0.89 19.81
C VAL A 188 10.94 0.45 19.26
N GLN A 189 11.04 0.56 17.94
CA GLN A 189 11.17 1.85 17.27
C GLN A 189 10.04 2.73 17.81
N ASN A 190 10.37 3.65 18.69
CA ASN A 190 9.38 4.49 19.35
C ASN A 190 8.86 5.42 18.26
N THR A 191 7.68 5.10 17.72
CA THR A 191 6.98 5.84 16.66
C THR A 191 6.55 7.24 17.12
N ASP A 192 6.72 7.58 18.40
CA ASP A 192 6.55 8.93 18.93
C ASP A 192 7.71 9.85 18.44
N ARG A 193 7.67 10.15 17.14
CA ARG A 193 8.46 11.26 16.59
C ARG A 193 8.02 12.52 17.33
N THR A 194 8.97 13.20 17.99
CA THR A 194 8.58 14.43 18.70
C THR A 194 8.07 15.43 17.68
N LEU A 195 6.97 16.14 18.00
CA LEU A 195 6.37 17.13 17.10
C LEU A 195 7.40 18.12 16.52
N ASN A 196 8.45 18.46 17.27
CA ASN A 196 9.49 19.36 16.79
C ASN A 196 10.28 18.78 15.61
N TYR A 197 10.60 17.48 15.61
CA TYR A 197 11.29 16.81 14.50
C TYR A 197 10.41 16.77 13.25
N GLU A 198 9.12 16.55 13.43
CA GLU A 198 8.16 16.56 12.33
C GLU A 198 8.04 17.95 11.69
N LEU A 199 7.96 19.00 12.50
CA LEU A 199 7.90 20.39 12.03
C LEU A 199 9.19 20.84 11.32
N GLU A 200 10.33 20.36 11.79
CA GLU A 200 11.62 20.59 11.16
C GLU A 200 11.71 19.89 9.81
N ALA A 201 11.30 18.61 9.76
CA ALA A 201 11.27 17.83 8.53
C ALA A 201 10.31 18.44 7.49
N ASP A 202 9.09 18.84 7.88
CA ASP A 202 8.15 19.56 7.01
C ASP A 202 8.76 20.84 6.44
N SER A 203 9.52 21.57 7.27
CA SER A 203 10.16 22.81 6.87
C SER A 203 11.26 22.61 5.83
N ILE A 204 12.12 21.61 6.01
CA ILE A 204 13.21 21.29 5.08
C ILE A 204 12.64 20.69 3.80
N ALA A 205 11.59 19.86 3.89
CA ALA A 205 10.90 19.30 2.74
C ALA A 205 10.44 20.38 1.76
N ILE A 206 9.82 21.48 2.25
CA ILE A 206 9.43 22.60 1.38
C ILE A 206 10.64 23.17 0.61
N ASN A 207 11.80 23.30 1.27
CA ASN A 207 12.99 23.85 0.60
C ASN A 207 13.52 22.90 -0.48
N LEU A 208 13.49 21.58 -0.23
CA LEU A 208 13.86 20.58 -1.23
C LEU A 208 12.91 20.60 -2.42
N LEU A 209 11.58 20.68 -2.20
CA LEU A 209 10.60 20.78 -3.28
C LEU A 209 10.81 22.05 -4.11
N LYS A 210 11.07 23.19 -3.47
CA LYS A 210 11.36 24.45 -4.17
C LYS A 210 12.58 24.31 -5.08
N LYS A 211 13.68 23.76 -4.57
CA LYS A 211 14.91 23.53 -5.35
C LYS A 211 14.64 22.63 -6.54
N ALA A 212 13.85 21.57 -6.35
CA ALA A 212 13.47 20.62 -7.38
C ALA A 212 12.29 21.10 -8.26
N LYS A 213 11.74 22.31 -8.05
CA LYS A 213 10.61 22.93 -8.79
C LYS A 213 9.28 22.17 -8.69
N TYR A 214 9.09 21.35 -7.67
CA TYR A 214 7.80 20.75 -7.37
C TYR A 214 6.83 21.74 -6.71
N ASN A 215 5.53 21.49 -6.89
CA ASN A 215 4.48 22.25 -6.21
C ASN A 215 4.46 21.90 -4.71
N TYR A 216 5.13 22.68 -3.90
CA TYR A 216 5.22 22.49 -2.45
C TYR A 216 3.89 22.72 -1.72
N ASN A 217 2.87 23.33 -2.36
CA ASN A 217 1.53 23.48 -1.77
C ASN A 217 0.82 22.13 -1.60
N GLU A 218 1.21 21.13 -2.36
CA GLU A 218 0.68 19.76 -2.23
C GLU A 218 1.05 19.10 -0.90
N GLY A 219 2.08 19.57 -0.18
CA GLY A 219 2.50 19.00 1.10
C GLY A 219 1.41 19.01 2.18
N SER A 220 0.55 20.05 2.22
CA SER A 220 -0.55 20.11 3.18
C SER A 220 -1.62 19.03 2.92
N LYS A 221 -1.80 18.62 1.66
CA LYS A 221 -2.70 17.53 1.27
C LYS A 221 -2.13 16.16 1.66
N VAL A 222 -0.80 15.98 1.57
CA VAL A 222 -0.15 14.73 2.02
C VAL A 222 -0.43 14.48 3.50
N LEU A 223 -0.39 15.51 4.35
CA LEU A 223 -0.71 15.36 5.77
C LEU A 223 -2.16 14.90 5.99
N ARG A 224 -3.11 15.36 5.16
CA ARG A 224 -4.50 14.86 5.18
C ARG A 224 -4.57 13.39 4.75
N ILE A 225 -3.84 13.02 3.70
CA ILE A 225 -3.76 11.64 3.22
C ILE A 225 -3.19 10.71 4.30
N VAL A 226 -2.13 11.12 5.00
CA VAL A 226 -1.55 10.35 6.12
C VAL A 226 -2.54 10.23 7.28
N ARG A 227 -3.36 11.24 7.53
CA ARG A 227 -4.51 11.19 8.47
C ARG A 227 -5.68 10.34 7.98
N ARG A 228 -5.63 9.87 6.73
CA ARG A 228 -6.72 9.18 6.05
C ARG A 228 -7.99 10.03 5.84
N GLU A 229 -7.85 11.35 5.88
CA GLU A 229 -8.90 12.34 5.56
C GLU A 229 -8.94 12.66 4.06
N TYR A 230 -8.71 11.70 3.20
CA TYR A 230 -8.83 11.93 1.77
C TYR A 230 -10.20 11.45 1.29
N GLU A 231 -10.86 12.30 0.53
CA GLU A 231 -12.09 11.97 -0.14
C GLU A 231 -11.78 10.93 -1.24
N ARG A 232 -12.36 9.75 -1.11
CA ARG A 232 -12.41 8.78 -2.20
C ARG A 232 -13.69 8.99 -2.98
N ASP A 233 -13.64 8.71 -4.28
CA ASP A 233 -14.84 8.65 -5.11
C ASP A 233 -15.82 7.64 -4.49
N ALA A 234 -17.09 8.04 -4.42
CA ALA A 234 -18.14 7.19 -3.89
C ALA A 234 -18.18 5.87 -4.67
N ILE A 235 -18.08 4.76 -3.96
CA ILE A 235 -18.16 3.43 -4.55
C ILE A 235 -19.61 3.02 -4.61
N SER A 236 -20.14 2.84 -5.80
CA SER A 236 -21.47 2.24 -5.99
C SER A 236 -21.39 0.72 -5.82
N PHE A 237 -21.21 0.23 -4.58
CA PHE A 237 -21.22 -1.21 -4.32
C PHE A 237 -22.55 -1.86 -4.70
N VAL A 238 -23.67 -1.12 -4.68
CA VAL A 238 -24.97 -1.54 -5.22
C VAL A 238 -24.83 -1.97 -6.68
N ARG A 239 -24.17 -1.16 -7.51
CA ARG A 239 -23.97 -1.45 -8.94
C ARG A 239 -23.21 -2.76 -9.18
N TYR A 240 -22.20 -3.05 -8.33
CA TYR A 240 -21.33 -4.19 -8.54
C TYR A 240 -21.84 -5.47 -7.87
N LEU A 241 -22.46 -5.37 -6.70
CA LEU A 241 -22.84 -6.52 -5.88
C LEU A 241 -24.30 -6.94 -6.04
N SER A 242 -25.14 -6.15 -6.71
CA SER A 242 -26.49 -6.59 -7.09
C SER A 242 -26.44 -7.58 -8.26
N SER A 243 -27.35 -8.56 -8.23
CA SER A 243 -27.49 -9.59 -9.27
C SER A 243 -28.94 -10.06 -9.36
N ASP A 244 -29.27 -10.92 -10.33
CA ASP A 244 -30.61 -11.57 -10.45
C ASP A 244 -30.97 -12.37 -9.19
N LYS A 245 -30.02 -12.76 -8.38
CA LYS A 245 -30.22 -13.55 -7.16
C LYS A 245 -30.34 -12.70 -5.91
N PHE A 246 -29.82 -11.49 -5.95
CA PHE A 246 -29.81 -10.57 -4.80
C PHE A 246 -29.81 -9.11 -5.26
N GLU A 247 -30.87 -8.39 -4.89
CA GLU A 247 -31.01 -6.96 -5.11
C GLU A 247 -30.74 -6.20 -3.81
N ILE A 248 -29.78 -5.26 -3.85
CA ILE A 248 -29.49 -4.38 -2.71
C ILE A 248 -30.57 -3.31 -2.64
N LYS A 249 -31.33 -3.30 -1.54
CA LYS A 249 -32.36 -2.31 -1.26
C LYS A 249 -31.83 -1.17 -0.39
N GLU A 250 -32.45 0.00 -0.43
CA GLU A 250 -32.07 1.15 0.40
C GLU A 250 -32.03 0.83 1.90
N ILE A 251 -32.92 -0.08 2.37
CA ILE A 251 -32.94 -0.52 3.77
C ILE A 251 -31.64 -1.20 4.23
N ASN A 252 -30.87 -1.72 3.28
CA ASN A 252 -29.56 -2.34 3.56
C ASN A 252 -28.46 -1.29 3.71
N LEU A 253 -28.71 -0.06 3.26
CA LEU A 253 -27.73 1.02 3.31
C LEU A 253 -27.70 1.64 4.71
N CYS A 254 -26.54 2.07 5.13
CA CYS A 254 -26.36 2.79 6.38
C CYS A 254 -26.46 4.30 6.14
N LYS A 255 -26.87 5.03 7.17
CA LYS A 255 -26.68 6.48 7.16
C LYS A 255 -25.20 6.76 7.37
N PRO A 256 -24.60 7.67 6.60
CA PRO A 256 -23.22 8.07 6.81
C PRO A 256 -23.03 8.50 8.28
N ILE A 257 -22.00 7.99 8.94
CA ILE A 257 -21.58 8.46 10.26
C ILE A 257 -20.81 9.73 9.99
N SER A 258 -21.26 10.88 10.55
CA SER A 258 -20.51 12.11 10.36
C SER A 258 -19.16 12.02 11.09
N TYR A 259 -18.12 12.61 10.51
CA TYR A 259 -16.79 12.68 11.12
C TYR A 259 -16.83 13.32 12.54
N GLN A 260 -17.78 14.23 12.80
CA GLN A 260 -17.99 14.83 14.12
C GLN A 260 -18.50 13.81 15.14
N ASP A 261 -19.48 12.96 14.77
CA ASP A 261 -20.00 11.90 15.66
C ASP A 261 -18.93 10.85 15.97
N TYR A 262 -17.99 10.64 15.01
CA TYR A 262 -16.85 9.76 15.18
C TYR A 262 -15.84 10.31 16.20
N MET A 263 -15.48 11.59 16.12
CA MET A 263 -14.48 12.22 16.99
C MET A 263 -14.96 12.39 18.43
N GLU A 264 -16.27 12.53 18.69
CA GLU A 264 -16.82 12.62 20.04
C GLU A 264 -16.75 11.29 20.82
N ASN A 265 -16.61 10.16 20.11
CA ASN A 265 -16.55 8.82 20.71
C ASN A 265 -15.11 8.28 20.93
N GLU A 266 -14.05 9.02 20.54
CA GLU A 266 -12.66 8.54 20.65
C GLU A 266 -11.91 9.08 21.87
N SER A 267 -11.57 8.16 22.77
CA SER A 267 -10.51 8.29 23.78
C SER A 267 -9.14 7.79 23.29
N VAL A 268 -8.97 7.43 21.98
CA VAL A 268 -7.79 6.74 21.47
C VAL A 268 -6.95 7.64 20.56
N SER A 269 -5.69 7.86 21.00
CA SER A 269 -4.61 8.50 20.24
C SER A 269 -4.74 10.00 19.95
N SER A 270 -5.35 10.76 20.87
CA SER A 270 -5.41 12.22 20.78
C SER A 270 -4.07 12.93 20.50
N LYS A 271 -2.93 12.30 20.86
CA LYS A 271 -1.60 12.92 20.67
C LYS A 271 -1.11 12.87 19.21
N SER A 272 -1.31 11.78 18.47
CA SER A 272 -0.85 11.68 17.07
C SER A 272 -1.71 12.54 16.14
N ILE A 273 -3.02 12.52 16.32
CA ILE A 273 -3.97 13.35 15.56
C ILE A 273 -3.70 14.84 15.85
N LEU A 274 -3.58 15.22 17.12
CA LEU A 274 -3.25 16.59 17.51
C LEU A 274 -1.92 17.06 16.91
N SER A 275 -0.93 16.19 16.80
CA SER A 275 0.36 16.52 16.19
C SER A 275 0.22 16.79 14.69
N LEU A 276 -0.59 16.03 13.97
CA LEU A 276 -0.88 16.24 12.54
C LEU A 276 -1.65 17.54 12.31
N ASP A 277 -2.61 17.89 13.15
CA ASP A 277 -3.32 19.18 13.11
C ASP A 277 -2.38 20.37 13.28
N ILE A 278 -1.46 20.28 14.24
CA ILE A 278 -0.48 21.33 14.47
C ILE A 278 0.46 21.44 13.27
N ARG A 279 0.93 20.31 12.73
CA ARG A 279 1.77 20.27 11.54
C ARG A 279 1.07 20.91 10.35
N GLN A 280 -0.16 20.50 10.05
CA GLN A 280 -0.93 21.02 8.92
C GLN A 280 -1.15 22.54 9.03
N ARG A 281 -1.58 23.04 10.20
CA ARG A 281 -1.76 24.50 10.43
C ARG A 281 -0.45 25.27 10.26
N LYS A 282 0.67 24.77 10.80
CA LYS A 282 1.97 25.42 10.67
C LYS A 282 2.49 25.37 9.24
N LEU A 283 2.27 24.27 8.53
CA LEU A 283 2.64 24.12 7.13
C LEU A 283 1.86 25.13 6.25
N ILE A 284 0.54 25.19 6.38
CA ILE A 284 -0.30 26.16 5.66
C ILE A 284 0.15 27.61 5.95
N LYS A 285 0.38 27.96 7.22
CA LYS A 285 0.89 29.28 7.61
C LYS A 285 2.27 29.60 7.00
N ARG A 286 3.14 28.59 6.86
CA ARG A 286 4.44 28.74 6.20
C ARG A 286 4.28 28.93 4.70
N LEU A 287 3.44 28.13 4.06
CA LEU A 287 3.15 28.21 2.62
C LEU A 287 2.56 29.57 2.23
N SER A 288 1.68 30.17 3.05
CA SER A 288 1.10 31.50 2.80
C SER A 288 2.12 32.65 2.85
N ARG A 289 3.31 32.42 3.42
CA ARG A 289 4.39 33.42 3.48
C ARG A 289 5.45 33.24 2.38
N VAL A 290 5.33 32.19 1.60
CA VAL A 290 6.25 31.93 0.49
C VAL A 290 5.80 32.76 -0.70
N GLU A 291 6.72 33.55 -1.29
CA GLU A 291 6.46 34.26 -2.51
C GLU A 291 6.03 33.30 -3.62
N TYR A 292 4.98 33.70 -4.33
CA TYR A 292 4.42 32.91 -5.43
C TYR A 292 5.46 32.69 -6.53
N GLN A 293 5.80 31.43 -6.81
CA GLN A 293 6.66 31.06 -7.93
C GLN A 293 5.80 30.57 -9.11
N VAL A 294 5.94 31.22 -10.25
CA VAL A 294 5.12 30.99 -11.46
C VAL A 294 5.31 29.60 -12.10
N SER A 295 6.33 28.80 -11.67
CA SER A 295 6.73 27.59 -12.37
C SER A 295 6.62 26.27 -11.56
N LEU A 296 5.75 26.23 -10.55
CA LEU A 296 5.57 25.03 -9.73
C LEU A 296 4.85 23.91 -10.49
N LYS A 297 5.36 22.70 -10.42
CA LYS A 297 4.84 21.55 -11.17
C LYS A 297 4.32 20.45 -10.25
N ASN A 298 3.14 19.93 -10.57
CA ASN A 298 2.62 18.71 -9.94
C ASN A 298 3.27 17.45 -10.53
N TYR A 299 3.86 17.56 -11.72
CA TYR A 299 4.53 16.46 -12.42
C TYR A 299 5.79 17.01 -13.12
N ILE A 300 6.95 16.43 -12.82
CA ILE A 300 8.22 16.70 -13.49
C ILE A 300 8.54 15.58 -14.47
N LEU A 301 8.32 14.32 -14.07
CA LEU A 301 8.54 13.17 -14.94
C LEU A 301 7.43 13.08 -15.99
N ALA A 302 6.26 12.60 -15.62
CA ALA A 302 5.08 12.61 -16.48
C ALA A 302 3.80 12.26 -15.70
N LYS A 303 2.68 12.93 -16.02
CA LYS A 303 1.38 12.63 -15.39
C LYS A 303 0.93 11.20 -15.61
N ASP A 304 1.00 10.71 -16.85
CA ASP A 304 0.54 9.36 -17.19
C ASP A 304 1.40 8.27 -16.54
N LEU A 305 2.71 8.53 -16.44
CA LEU A 305 3.60 7.61 -15.73
C LEU A 305 3.24 7.52 -14.23
N PHE A 306 3.02 8.67 -13.57
CA PHE A 306 2.55 8.68 -12.18
C PHE A 306 1.24 7.91 -12.02
N LYS A 307 0.24 8.19 -12.86
CA LYS A 307 -1.07 7.51 -12.81
C LYS A 307 -0.95 6.00 -13.00
N LYS A 308 -0.05 5.56 -13.88
CA LYS A 308 0.26 4.15 -14.05
C LYS A 308 0.85 3.53 -12.78
N ILE A 309 1.83 4.18 -12.16
CA ILE A 309 2.47 3.72 -10.92
C ILE A 309 1.45 3.68 -9.77
N GLN A 310 0.62 4.70 -9.65
CA GLN A 310 -0.49 4.75 -8.70
C GLN A 310 -1.46 3.58 -8.90
N SER A 311 -1.84 3.30 -10.15
CA SER A 311 -2.72 2.17 -10.47
C SER A 311 -2.08 0.83 -10.07
N ILE A 312 -0.81 0.60 -10.40
CA ILE A 312 -0.08 -0.61 -9.97
C ILE A 312 -0.09 -0.73 -8.45
N ALA A 313 0.21 0.35 -7.71
CA ALA A 313 0.18 0.34 -6.26
C ALA A 313 -1.22 0.01 -5.69
N ARG A 314 -2.29 0.48 -6.34
CA ARG A 314 -3.68 0.16 -5.97
C ARG A 314 -4.01 -1.32 -6.22
N PHE A 315 -3.58 -1.90 -7.35
CA PHE A 315 -3.73 -3.32 -7.61
C PHE A 315 -2.97 -4.18 -6.59
N GLU A 316 -1.73 -3.82 -6.29
CA GLU A 316 -0.93 -4.48 -5.25
C GLU A 316 -1.57 -4.33 -3.86
N LEU A 317 -2.21 -3.20 -3.56
CA LEU A 317 -2.94 -2.99 -2.31
C LEU A 317 -4.12 -3.96 -2.17
N VAL A 318 -4.87 -4.23 -3.26
CA VAL A 318 -5.92 -5.25 -3.28
C VAL A 318 -5.34 -6.63 -2.94
N GLU A 319 -4.19 -6.99 -3.55
CA GLU A 319 -3.54 -8.28 -3.28
C GLU A 319 -3.03 -8.38 -1.85
N GLN A 320 -2.33 -7.35 -1.33
CA GLN A 320 -1.76 -7.39 0.01
C GLN A 320 -2.83 -7.40 1.10
N THR A 321 -3.95 -6.71 0.91
CA THR A 321 -5.08 -6.77 1.84
C THR A 321 -5.76 -8.15 1.82
N PHE A 322 -5.86 -8.80 0.65
CA PHE A 322 -6.32 -10.18 0.53
C PHE A 322 -5.38 -11.16 1.26
N LEU A 323 -4.07 -11.10 0.99
CA LEU A 323 -3.07 -11.96 1.62
C LEU A 323 -3.00 -11.80 3.16
N SER A 324 -3.33 -10.60 3.65
CA SER A 324 -3.45 -10.31 5.09
C SER A 324 -4.78 -10.75 5.69
N SER A 325 -5.62 -11.48 4.93
CA SER A 325 -6.98 -11.89 5.33
C SER A 325 -7.93 -10.73 5.66
N ASN A 326 -7.59 -9.51 5.24
CA ASN A 326 -8.48 -8.36 5.35
C ASN A 326 -9.40 -8.29 4.13
N TYR A 327 -10.30 -9.26 4.02
CA TYR A 327 -11.14 -9.47 2.84
C TYR A 327 -12.08 -8.31 2.56
N LEU A 328 -12.67 -7.69 3.59
CA LEU A 328 -13.54 -6.52 3.41
C LEU A 328 -12.78 -5.35 2.80
N ARG A 329 -11.59 -5.06 3.29
CA ARG A 329 -10.76 -4.00 2.72
C ARG A 329 -10.34 -4.32 1.29
N SER A 330 -10.00 -5.59 1.02
CA SER A 330 -9.64 -6.02 -0.33
C SER A 330 -10.80 -5.87 -1.33
N ILE A 331 -12.05 -6.21 -0.94
CA ILE A 331 -13.24 -5.95 -1.76
C ILE A 331 -13.39 -4.45 -2.03
N TYR A 332 -13.33 -3.65 -0.99
CA TYR A 332 -13.48 -2.20 -1.10
C TYR A 332 -12.47 -1.58 -2.07
N GLU A 333 -11.18 -1.93 -1.93
CA GLU A 333 -10.13 -1.46 -2.85
C GLU A 333 -10.37 -1.96 -4.29
N ALA A 334 -10.81 -3.22 -4.45
CA ALA A 334 -11.10 -3.78 -5.76
C ALA A 334 -12.32 -3.11 -6.42
N LEU A 335 -13.40 -2.87 -5.68
CA LEU A 335 -14.59 -2.15 -6.18
C LEU A 335 -14.25 -0.70 -6.55
N SER A 336 -13.39 -0.04 -5.76
CA SER A 336 -12.89 1.30 -6.10
C SER A 336 -12.11 1.30 -7.43
N LEU A 337 -11.27 0.29 -7.67
CA LEU A 337 -10.52 0.14 -8.92
C LEU A 337 -11.43 -0.21 -10.11
N LEU A 338 -12.52 -0.92 -9.91
CA LEU A 338 -13.48 -1.24 -10.97
C LEU A 338 -14.16 0.03 -11.56
N ASN A 339 -14.19 1.16 -10.84
CA ASN A 339 -14.60 2.43 -11.42
C ASN A 339 -13.66 2.88 -12.55
N ASP A 340 -12.35 2.66 -12.39
CA ASP A 340 -11.33 3.01 -13.39
C ASP A 340 -11.14 1.90 -14.45
N PHE A 341 -11.29 0.63 -14.03
CA PHE A 341 -11.01 -0.57 -14.82
C PHE A 341 -12.19 -1.57 -14.80
N PRO A 342 -13.37 -1.19 -15.33
CA PRO A 342 -14.63 -1.94 -15.13
C PRO A 342 -14.63 -3.34 -15.74
N LYS A 343 -13.73 -3.65 -16.68
CA LYS A 343 -13.62 -4.96 -17.34
C LYS A 343 -12.43 -5.78 -16.86
N ASN A 344 -11.69 -5.30 -15.87
CA ASN A 344 -10.48 -5.97 -15.42
C ASN A 344 -10.81 -7.32 -14.77
N LYS A 345 -10.34 -8.39 -15.41
CA LYS A 345 -10.60 -9.78 -14.99
C LYS A 345 -10.08 -10.08 -13.58
N TYR A 346 -8.85 -9.64 -13.26
CA TYR A 346 -8.25 -9.87 -11.94
C TYR A 346 -9.13 -9.32 -10.81
N LEU A 347 -9.67 -8.10 -10.96
CA LEU A 347 -10.51 -7.47 -9.94
C LEU A 347 -11.79 -8.24 -9.70
N HIS A 348 -12.48 -8.66 -10.76
CA HIS A 348 -13.71 -9.46 -10.66
C HIS A 348 -13.46 -10.80 -9.96
N ILE A 349 -12.37 -11.50 -10.30
CA ILE A 349 -11.99 -12.75 -9.64
C ILE A 349 -11.64 -12.47 -8.18
N LYS A 350 -10.87 -11.42 -7.89
CA LYS A 350 -10.46 -11.09 -6.53
C LYS A 350 -11.65 -10.73 -5.63
N VAL A 351 -12.65 -10.00 -6.15
CA VAL A 351 -13.91 -9.76 -5.42
C VAL A 351 -14.62 -11.09 -5.14
N SER A 352 -14.68 -12.00 -6.14
CA SER A 352 -15.29 -13.33 -5.98
C SER A 352 -14.60 -14.16 -4.88
N GLU A 353 -13.27 -14.19 -4.87
CA GLU A 353 -12.45 -14.87 -3.84
C GLU A 353 -12.75 -14.29 -2.44
N ASN A 354 -12.70 -12.98 -2.31
CA ASN A 354 -12.95 -12.29 -1.03
C ASN A 354 -14.37 -12.56 -0.51
N LEU A 355 -15.39 -12.46 -1.36
CA LEU A 355 -16.77 -12.72 -0.99
C LEU A 355 -16.96 -14.17 -0.53
N TYR A 356 -16.35 -15.14 -1.21
CA TYR A 356 -16.35 -16.53 -0.78
C TYR A 356 -15.76 -16.67 0.63
N TYR A 357 -14.57 -16.08 0.89
CA TYR A 357 -13.92 -16.18 2.19
C TYR A 357 -14.75 -15.53 3.30
N ILE A 358 -15.30 -14.34 3.10
CA ILE A 358 -16.16 -13.69 4.10
C ILE A 358 -17.35 -14.58 4.46
N ASN A 359 -18.01 -15.21 3.45
CA ASN A 359 -19.17 -16.05 3.71
C ASN A 359 -18.80 -17.42 4.32
N SER A 360 -17.58 -17.94 4.06
CA SER A 360 -17.11 -19.21 4.62
C SER A 360 -16.73 -19.13 6.08
N TYR A 361 -16.32 -17.96 6.57
CA TYR A 361 -16.09 -17.72 7.99
C TYR A 361 -17.45 -17.54 8.71
N ASN A 362 -18.09 -18.68 9.03
CA ASN A 362 -19.37 -18.72 9.74
C ASN A 362 -19.34 -18.12 11.18
N ASP A 363 -18.20 -17.67 11.63
CA ASP A 363 -18.02 -17.13 12.96
C ASP A 363 -18.17 -15.60 12.93
N LEU A 364 -19.36 -15.13 13.32
CA LEU A 364 -19.65 -13.73 13.57
C LEU A 364 -18.58 -13.05 14.45
N SER A 365 -17.86 -13.83 15.28
CA SER A 365 -16.77 -13.31 16.11
C SER A 365 -15.58 -12.80 15.30
N ILE A 366 -15.33 -13.31 14.09
CA ILE A 366 -14.27 -12.81 13.22
C ILE A 366 -14.75 -11.53 12.51
N ILE A 367 -15.99 -11.52 12.08
CA ILE A 367 -16.65 -10.32 11.55
C ILE A 367 -16.67 -9.26 12.66
N ASP A 368 -17.05 -9.60 13.90
CA ASP A 368 -17.02 -8.71 15.05
C ASP A 368 -15.61 -8.17 15.34
N ARG A 369 -14.55 -8.97 15.18
CA ARG A 369 -13.16 -8.47 15.33
C ARG A 369 -12.75 -7.51 14.21
N ILE A 370 -13.16 -7.79 12.98
CA ILE A 370 -12.97 -6.87 11.84
C ILE A 370 -13.76 -5.59 12.09
N PHE A 371 -14.95 -5.68 12.72
CA PHE A 371 -15.81 -4.53 13.03
C PHE A 371 -15.47 -3.84 14.34
N PHE A 372 -14.80 -4.49 15.30
CA PHE A 372 -14.31 -3.80 16.51
C PHE A 372 -13.26 -2.73 16.16
N ASP A 373 -12.59 -2.85 15.02
CA ASP A 373 -11.76 -1.80 14.45
C ASP A 373 -12.57 -0.69 13.73
N GLN A 374 -13.92 -0.78 13.64
CA GLN A 374 -14.76 0.29 13.07
C GLN A 374 -14.58 1.62 13.77
N LYS A 375 -14.29 1.62 15.08
CA LYS A 375 -13.92 2.83 15.82
C LYS A 375 -12.64 3.51 15.33
N LYS A 376 -11.91 2.89 14.40
CA LYS A 376 -10.68 3.39 13.76
C LYS A 376 -10.81 3.54 12.25
N ILE A 377 -12.00 3.36 11.68
CA ILE A 377 -12.22 3.53 10.24
C ILE A 377 -12.36 5.03 9.96
N GLU A 378 -11.31 5.62 9.42
CA GLU A 378 -11.22 7.04 9.08
C GLU A 378 -11.72 7.35 7.65
N ASP A 379 -12.19 6.35 6.91
CA ASP A 379 -12.73 6.42 5.56
C ASP A 379 -14.25 6.18 5.63
N GLU A 380 -15.05 7.25 5.51
CA GLU A 380 -16.50 7.19 5.61
C GLU A 380 -17.13 6.21 4.60
N VAL A 381 -16.62 6.17 3.36
CA VAL A 381 -17.15 5.28 2.31
C VAL A 381 -16.86 3.82 2.64
N TYR A 382 -15.69 3.54 3.21
CA TYR A 382 -15.36 2.19 3.69
C TYR A 382 -16.21 1.80 4.90
N ALA A 383 -16.48 2.74 5.82
CA ALA A 383 -17.36 2.52 6.96
C ALA A 383 -18.80 2.17 6.50
N ASP A 384 -19.31 2.87 5.50
CA ASP A 384 -20.62 2.57 4.90
C ASP A 384 -20.66 1.18 4.26
N PHE A 385 -19.61 0.79 3.56
CA PHE A 385 -19.49 -0.55 2.99
C PHE A 385 -19.45 -1.63 4.09
N CYS A 386 -18.66 -1.45 5.13
CA CYS A 386 -18.63 -2.36 6.27
C CYS A 386 -19.99 -2.48 6.96
N CYS A 387 -20.67 -1.35 7.16
CA CYS A 387 -21.99 -1.31 7.74
C CYS A 387 -23.04 -2.05 6.87
N PHE A 388 -22.99 -1.88 5.55
CA PHE A 388 -23.84 -2.62 4.61
C PHE A 388 -23.64 -4.12 4.77
N ILE A 389 -22.41 -4.61 4.73
CA ILE A 389 -22.10 -6.05 4.90
C ILE A 389 -22.62 -6.59 6.24
N ASN A 390 -22.52 -5.81 7.32
CA ASN A 390 -23.02 -6.19 8.65
C ASN A 390 -24.54 -6.34 8.75
N LYS A 391 -25.28 -5.59 7.95
CA LYS A 391 -26.74 -5.66 7.95
C LYS A 391 -27.29 -6.85 7.20
N LEU A 392 -26.46 -7.53 6.40
CA LEU A 392 -26.90 -8.68 5.63
C LEU A 392 -27.17 -9.87 6.56
N THR A 393 -28.31 -10.53 6.37
CA THR A 393 -28.54 -11.85 6.96
C THR A 393 -27.61 -12.89 6.33
N LYS A 394 -27.44 -14.04 6.98
CA LYS A 394 -26.65 -15.14 6.39
C LYS A 394 -27.21 -15.58 5.04
N GLU A 395 -28.52 -15.56 4.89
CA GLU A 395 -29.19 -15.93 3.63
C GLU A 395 -28.94 -14.88 2.55
N ASP A 396 -29.06 -13.60 2.87
CA ASP A 396 -28.79 -12.51 1.94
C ASP A 396 -27.32 -12.51 1.50
N MET A 397 -26.40 -12.74 2.44
CA MET A 397 -24.98 -12.88 2.13
C MET A 397 -24.73 -14.03 1.15
N ARG A 398 -25.31 -15.22 1.37
CA ARG A 398 -25.20 -16.37 0.46
C ARG A 398 -25.74 -16.05 -0.93
N LYS A 399 -26.92 -15.42 -1.01
CA LYS A 399 -27.54 -15.02 -2.29
C LYS A 399 -26.66 -14.01 -3.04
N MET A 400 -26.14 -13.01 -2.33
CA MET A 400 -25.24 -12.00 -2.90
C MET A 400 -23.95 -12.64 -3.44
N VAL A 401 -23.30 -13.46 -2.63
CA VAL A 401 -22.03 -14.13 -3.01
C VAL A 401 -22.27 -15.05 -4.21
N PHE A 402 -23.30 -15.90 -4.15
CA PHE A 402 -23.62 -16.83 -5.25
C PHE A 402 -23.96 -16.07 -6.54
N GLY A 403 -24.80 -15.04 -6.45
CA GLY A 403 -25.20 -14.25 -7.62
C GLY A 403 -24.00 -13.56 -8.29
N PHE A 404 -23.13 -12.94 -7.49
CA PHE A 404 -21.93 -12.31 -8.00
C PHE A 404 -20.97 -13.32 -8.64
N VAL A 405 -20.62 -14.38 -7.91
CA VAL A 405 -19.68 -15.42 -8.39
C VAL A 405 -20.20 -16.11 -9.66
N GLN A 406 -21.50 -16.43 -9.71
CA GLN A 406 -22.12 -17.02 -10.90
C GLN A 406 -22.03 -16.11 -12.12
N GLN A 407 -22.29 -14.81 -11.95
CA GLN A 407 -22.15 -13.83 -13.03
C GLN A 407 -20.70 -13.74 -13.54
N GLN A 408 -19.73 -13.70 -12.62
CA GLN A 408 -18.32 -13.65 -13.03
C GLN A 408 -17.85 -14.96 -13.68
N TYR A 409 -18.36 -16.10 -13.23
CA TYR A 409 -18.07 -17.39 -13.88
C TYR A 409 -18.62 -17.43 -15.31
N GLN A 410 -19.78 -16.82 -15.58
CA GLN A 410 -20.30 -16.70 -16.96
C GLN A 410 -19.39 -15.83 -17.84
N ASN A 411 -18.78 -14.78 -17.27
CA ASN A 411 -17.84 -13.92 -17.99
C ASN A 411 -16.47 -14.58 -18.22
N TYR A 412 -16.01 -15.42 -17.27
CA TYR A 412 -14.67 -16.03 -17.30
C TYR A 412 -14.73 -17.57 -17.07
N PRO A 413 -15.45 -18.33 -17.90
CA PRO A 413 -15.73 -19.76 -17.64
C PRO A 413 -14.52 -20.69 -17.79
N SER A 414 -13.45 -20.19 -18.38
CA SER A 414 -12.18 -20.90 -18.61
C SER A 414 -11.05 -20.39 -17.73
N ASP A 415 -11.29 -19.49 -16.78
CA ASP A 415 -10.26 -19.07 -15.84
C ASP A 415 -10.20 -20.06 -14.67
N GLU A 416 -9.00 -20.53 -14.35
CA GLU A 416 -8.75 -21.53 -13.32
C GLU A 416 -9.27 -21.12 -11.96
N ARG A 417 -8.96 -19.88 -11.53
CA ARG A 417 -9.36 -19.34 -10.22
C ARG A 417 -10.87 -19.16 -10.16
N MET A 418 -11.47 -18.68 -11.25
CA MET A 418 -12.91 -18.47 -11.31
C MET A 418 -13.68 -19.81 -11.24
N LEU A 419 -13.20 -20.84 -11.92
CA LEU A 419 -13.83 -22.16 -11.87
C LEU A 419 -13.77 -22.79 -10.49
N ILE A 420 -12.62 -22.72 -9.80
CA ILE A 420 -12.51 -23.29 -8.45
C ILE A 420 -13.31 -22.50 -7.41
N ILE A 421 -13.38 -21.17 -7.53
CA ILE A 421 -14.23 -20.36 -6.65
C ILE A 421 -15.72 -20.64 -6.89
N MET A 422 -16.12 -20.84 -8.14
CA MET A 422 -17.50 -21.25 -8.45
C MET A 422 -17.82 -22.62 -7.84
N ALA A 423 -16.96 -23.62 -7.96
CA ALA A 423 -17.14 -24.92 -7.34
C ALA A 423 -17.32 -24.82 -5.82
N LYS A 424 -16.39 -24.13 -5.15
CA LYS A 424 -16.43 -23.90 -3.69
C LYS A 424 -17.70 -23.12 -3.27
N THR A 425 -18.13 -22.14 -4.06
CA THR A 425 -19.32 -21.33 -3.75
C THR A 425 -20.60 -22.16 -3.88
N VAL A 426 -20.70 -22.99 -4.92
CA VAL A 426 -21.86 -23.90 -5.10
C VAL A 426 -21.92 -24.91 -3.96
N GLU A 427 -20.79 -25.52 -3.57
CA GLU A 427 -20.73 -26.44 -2.43
C GLU A 427 -21.20 -25.77 -1.13
N MET A 428 -20.79 -24.52 -0.90
CA MET A 428 -21.13 -23.76 0.30
C MET A 428 -22.62 -23.36 0.36
N VAL A 429 -23.19 -22.99 -0.79
CA VAL A 429 -24.57 -22.46 -0.86
C VAL A 429 -25.61 -23.56 -0.95
N TYR A 430 -25.29 -24.63 -1.68
CA TYR A 430 -26.19 -25.77 -1.90
C TYR A 430 -25.66 -27.02 -1.19
N ASP A 431 -24.78 -27.78 -1.84
CA ASP A 431 -24.05 -28.93 -1.28
C ASP A 431 -23.03 -29.46 -2.29
N MET A 432 -22.38 -30.59 -1.94
CA MET A 432 -21.40 -31.25 -2.78
C MET A 432 -22.00 -31.86 -4.07
N GLU A 433 -23.25 -32.30 -4.05
CA GLU A 433 -23.89 -32.90 -5.21
C GLU A 433 -23.97 -31.91 -6.38
N TYR A 434 -24.37 -30.67 -6.10
CA TYR A 434 -24.40 -29.59 -7.10
C TYR A 434 -23.02 -29.11 -7.51
N ALA A 435 -22.04 -29.14 -6.61
CA ALA A 435 -20.68 -28.69 -6.87
C ALA A 435 -19.86 -29.69 -7.67
N LYS A 436 -20.23 -30.98 -7.68
CA LYS A 436 -19.47 -32.09 -8.27
C LYS A 436 -19.03 -31.83 -9.71
N SER A 437 -19.96 -31.39 -10.56
CA SER A 437 -19.70 -31.12 -11.97
C SER A 437 -18.62 -30.03 -12.19
N TYR A 438 -18.54 -29.03 -11.29
CA TYR A 438 -17.53 -27.99 -11.34
C TYR A 438 -16.14 -28.51 -10.91
N TYR A 439 -16.09 -29.36 -9.87
CA TYR A 439 -14.85 -30.02 -9.45
C TYR A 439 -14.34 -30.99 -10.50
N GLU A 440 -15.22 -31.81 -11.13
CA GLU A 440 -14.87 -32.68 -12.25
C GLU A 440 -14.29 -31.88 -13.43
N LYS A 441 -14.94 -30.77 -13.79
CA LYS A 441 -14.46 -29.88 -14.83
C LYS A 441 -13.09 -29.31 -14.48
N TYR A 442 -12.85 -28.90 -13.22
CA TYR A 442 -11.59 -28.37 -12.75
C TYR A 442 -10.45 -29.39 -12.87
N VAL A 443 -10.66 -30.60 -12.33
CA VAL A 443 -9.66 -31.69 -12.38
C VAL A 443 -9.32 -32.10 -13.81
N LYS A 444 -10.31 -32.04 -14.71
CA LYS A 444 -10.10 -32.34 -16.13
C LYS A 444 -9.28 -31.28 -16.86
N LEU A 445 -9.47 -30.01 -16.56
CA LEU A 445 -8.85 -28.89 -17.30
C LEU A 445 -7.50 -28.46 -16.70
N TYR A 446 -7.31 -28.61 -15.39
CA TYR A 446 -6.17 -28.04 -14.66
C TYR A 446 -5.41 -29.11 -13.84
N VAL A 447 -4.79 -30.06 -14.54
CA VAL A 447 -4.09 -31.20 -13.94
C VAL A 447 -2.91 -30.73 -13.04
N ASP A 448 -2.25 -29.65 -13.43
CA ASP A 448 -1.15 -29.02 -12.68
C ASP A 448 -1.62 -27.78 -11.89
N GLY A 449 -2.94 -27.59 -11.75
CA GLY A 449 -3.52 -26.44 -11.09
C GLY A 449 -3.29 -26.44 -9.59
N GLU A 450 -3.22 -25.23 -9.00
CA GLU A 450 -2.96 -25.03 -7.56
C GLU A 450 -3.91 -25.83 -6.66
N HIS A 451 -5.17 -25.99 -7.09
CA HIS A 451 -6.22 -26.65 -6.31
C HIS A 451 -6.54 -28.09 -6.78
N PHE A 452 -5.73 -28.67 -7.67
CA PHE A 452 -6.00 -30.02 -8.25
C PHE A 452 -6.20 -31.10 -7.18
N LEU A 453 -5.25 -31.23 -6.25
CA LEU A 453 -5.32 -32.25 -5.20
C LEU A 453 -6.54 -32.05 -4.28
N MET A 454 -6.86 -30.82 -3.97
CA MET A 454 -8.05 -30.49 -3.16
C MET A 454 -9.34 -30.87 -3.90
N ALA A 455 -9.46 -30.49 -5.17
CA ALA A 455 -10.64 -30.79 -5.98
C ALA A 455 -10.81 -32.30 -6.17
N LYS A 456 -9.72 -33.04 -6.42
CA LYS A 456 -9.73 -34.49 -6.52
C LYS A 456 -10.20 -35.17 -5.23
N LYS A 457 -9.67 -34.72 -4.06
CA LYS A 457 -10.08 -35.25 -2.75
C LYS A 457 -11.59 -35.00 -2.48
N LYS A 458 -12.14 -33.88 -2.93
CA LYS A 458 -13.58 -33.57 -2.83
C LYS A 458 -14.43 -34.53 -3.64
N LEU A 459 -13.96 -35.01 -4.78
CA LEU A 459 -14.67 -35.96 -5.64
C LEU A 459 -14.63 -37.42 -5.09
N GLU A 460 -13.71 -37.73 -4.20
CA GLU A 460 -13.55 -39.05 -3.58
C GLU A 460 -14.39 -39.18 -2.28
N GLN A 461 -14.96 -38.12 -1.79
CA GLN A 461 -15.89 -38.07 -0.64
C GLN A 461 -17.33 -38.21 -1.05
#